data_277ae96286b8533e3277929881a5f4d7
#
_entry.id   277ae96286b8533e3277929881a5f4d7
#
_cell.length_a   1.000
_cell.length_b   1.000
_cell.length_c   1.000
_cell.angle_alpha   90.00
_cell.angle_beta   90.00
_cell.angle_gamma   90.00
#
_symmetry.space_group_name_H-M   'P 1'
#
loop_
_entity.id
_entity.type
_entity.pdbx_description
1 polymer ?
#
loop_
_entity_poly.entity_id
_entity_poly.type
_entity_poly.pdbx_seq_one_letter_code
_entity_poly.pdbx_strand_id
1 'polypeptide(L)'
;MLATILSFAASSGLTAGFGIGVGGGLGAVGAGVGIGIIFGKVIESVTRQPEMRDEITSIQWLGFALTEACFFYGLVAGLLSYVLK
;
A
#
# COMPACT_ATOMS: atom_id res chain seq x y z
N MET A 1 4.06 35.75 5.27
CA MET A 1 3.49 35.11 4.07
C MET A 1 3.44 33.60 4.14
N LEU A 2 4.55 32.98 4.49
CA LEU A 2 4.56 31.53 4.64
C LEU A 2 3.55 31.04 5.68
N ALA A 3 3.51 31.71 6.84
CA ALA A 3 2.56 31.35 7.89
C ALA A 3 1.11 31.47 7.43
N THR A 4 0.82 32.49 6.62
CA THR A 4 -0.52 32.69 6.07
C THR A 4 -0.88 31.56 5.11
N ILE A 5 0.04 31.16 4.25
CA ILE A 5 -0.18 30.07 3.31
C ILE A 5 -0.40 28.75 4.06
N LEU A 6 0.41 28.49 5.07
CA LEU A 6 0.28 27.27 5.87
C LEU A 6 -1.05 27.25 6.63
N SER A 7 -1.47 28.38 7.18
CA SER A 7 -2.73 28.48 7.88
C SER A 7 -3.92 28.23 6.94
N PHE A 8 -3.86 28.80 5.74
CA PHE A 8 -4.89 28.60 4.74
C PHE A 8 -4.96 27.13 4.33
N ALA A 9 -3.80 26.51 4.05
CA ALA A 9 -3.75 25.12 3.67
C ALA A 9 -4.35 24.21 4.74
N ALA A 10 -4.01 24.47 6.01
CA ALA A 10 -4.52 23.69 7.13
C ALA A 10 -6.03 23.88 7.28
N SER A 11 -6.52 25.11 7.19
CA SER A 11 -7.94 25.40 7.38
C SER A 11 -8.80 24.91 6.23
N SER A 12 -8.23 24.83 5.02
CA SER A 12 -8.98 24.40 3.83
C SER A 12 -9.02 22.87 3.67
N GLY A 13 -8.30 22.13 4.49
CA GLY A 13 -8.25 20.68 4.37
C GLY A 13 -7.29 20.16 3.30
N LEU A 14 -6.53 21.04 2.65
CA LEU A 14 -5.57 20.61 1.64
C LEU A 14 -4.52 19.66 2.21
N THR A 15 -4.05 19.96 3.43
CA THR A 15 -3.06 19.11 4.08
C THR A 15 -3.63 17.72 4.37
N ALA A 16 -4.88 17.67 4.82
CA ALA A 16 -5.53 16.40 5.12
C ALA A 16 -5.75 15.59 3.85
N GLY A 17 -6.22 16.23 2.77
CA GLY A 17 -6.41 15.55 1.50
C GLY A 17 -5.10 15.04 0.93
N PHE A 18 -4.02 15.84 1.06
CA PHE A 18 -2.70 15.42 0.63
C PHE A 18 -2.24 14.19 1.43
N GLY A 19 -2.51 14.16 2.74
CA GLY A 19 -2.14 13.03 3.58
C GLY A 19 -2.83 11.73 3.14
N ILE A 20 -4.12 11.79 2.83
CA ILE A 20 -4.85 10.62 2.33
C ILE A 20 -4.26 10.16 1.00
N GLY A 21 -4.03 11.11 0.09
CA GLY A 21 -3.51 10.78 -1.23
C GLY A 21 -2.13 10.16 -1.17
N VAL A 22 -1.22 10.74 -0.38
CA VAL A 22 0.14 10.21 -0.24
C VAL A 22 0.12 8.87 0.48
N GLY A 23 -0.63 8.75 1.59
CA GLY A 23 -0.70 7.51 2.33
C GLY A 23 -1.27 6.37 1.49
N GLY A 24 -2.42 6.61 0.86
CA GLY A 24 -3.04 5.61 0.00
C GLY A 24 -2.20 5.32 -1.24
N GLY A 25 -1.63 6.36 -1.85
CA GLY A 25 -0.82 6.20 -3.05
C GLY A 25 0.46 5.42 -2.81
N LEU A 26 1.21 5.77 -1.76
CA LEU A 26 2.44 5.05 -1.43
C LEU A 26 2.13 3.63 -0.98
N GLY A 27 1.02 3.43 -0.25
CA GLY A 27 0.57 2.09 0.10
C GLY A 27 0.27 1.26 -1.13
N ALA A 28 -0.40 1.86 -2.12
CA ALA A 28 -0.71 1.18 -3.37
C ALA A 28 0.55 0.82 -4.15
N VAL A 29 1.53 1.73 -4.19
CA VAL A 29 2.81 1.46 -4.85
C VAL A 29 3.52 0.29 -4.16
N GLY A 30 3.58 0.31 -2.82
CA GLY A 30 4.21 -0.76 -2.07
C GLY A 30 3.52 -2.09 -2.27
N ALA A 31 2.19 -2.12 -2.20
CA ALA A 31 1.42 -3.33 -2.43
C ALA A 31 1.63 -3.85 -3.84
N GLY A 32 1.59 -2.95 -4.83
CA GLY A 32 1.78 -3.34 -6.22
C GLY A 32 3.15 -3.97 -6.47
N VAL A 33 4.20 -3.35 -5.94
CA VAL A 33 5.56 -3.88 -6.07
C VAL A 33 5.66 -5.24 -5.39
N GLY A 34 5.13 -5.34 -4.14
CA GLY A 34 5.20 -6.59 -3.38
C GLY A 34 4.45 -7.72 -4.06
N ILE A 35 3.24 -7.45 -4.55
CA ILE A 35 2.44 -8.45 -5.24
C ILE A 35 3.14 -8.90 -6.52
N GLY A 36 3.72 -7.96 -7.26
CA GLY A 36 4.46 -8.29 -8.47
C GLY A 36 5.65 -9.21 -8.18
N ILE A 37 6.38 -8.94 -7.10
CA ILE A 37 7.50 -9.78 -6.69
C ILE A 37 7.01 -11.18 -6.32
N ILE A 38 5.92 -11.27 -5.54
CA ILE A 38 5.37 -12.55 -5.11
C ILE A 38 4.96 -13.39 -6.32
N PHE A 39 4.19 -12.80 -7.24
CA PHE A 39 3.72 -13.54 -8.41
C PHE A 39 4.87 -13.93 -9.34
N GLY A 40 5.85 -13.03 -9.51
CA GLY A 40 7.03 -13.35 -10.30
C GLY A 40 7.80 -14.52 -9.71
N LYS A 41 7.99 -14.54 -8.40
CA LYS A 41 8.69 -15.65 -7.74
C LYS A 41 7.89 -16.94 -7.77
N VAL A 42 6.56 -16.86 -7.68
CA VAL A 42 5.71 -18.06 -7.78
C VAL A 42 5.83 -18.67 -9.17
N ILE A 43 5.76 -17.86 -10.21
CA ILE A 43 5.90 -18.36 -11.58
C ILE A 43 7.26 -19.03 -11.77
N GLU A 44 8.32 -18.40 -11.28
CA GLU A 44 9.66 -18.96 -11.37
C GLU A 44 9.77 -20.28 -10.60
N SER A 45 9.23 -20.32 -9.38
CA SER A 45 9.32 -21.52 -8.53
C SER A 45 8.53 -22.68 -9.09
N VAL A 46 7.31 -22.44 -9.59
CA VAL A 46 6.48 -23.50 -10.19
C VAL A 46 7.13 -24.04 -11.46
N THR A 47 7.77 -23.17 -12.22
CA THR A 47 8.48 -23.60 -13.42
C THR A 47 9.61 -24.55 -13.09
N ARG A 48 10.32 -24.32 -11.98
CA ARG A 48 11.42 -25.17 -11.55
C ARG A 48 10.98 -26.42 -10.82
N GLN A 49 9.90 -26.34 -10.03
CA GLN A 49 9.41 -27.44 -9.20
C GLN A 49 7.90 -27.59 -9.33
N PRO A 50 7.41 -28.12 -10.45
CA PRO A 50 5.97 -28.23 -10.69
C PRO A 50 5.23 -29.06 -9.65
N GLU A 51 5.91 -30.02 -9.03
CA GLU A 51 5.31 -30.90 -8.03
C GLU A 51 4.95 -30.17 -6.73
N MET A 52 5.51 -28.98 -6.50
CA MET A 52 5.23 -28.17 -5.31
C MET A 52 4.22 -27.08 -5.57
N ARG A 53 3.51 -27.15 -6.68
CA ARG A 53 2.61 -26.09 -7.09
C ARG A 53 1.57 -25.76 -6.03
N ASP A 54 0.97 -26.75 -5.40
CA ASP A 54 -0.10 -26.51 -4.42
C ASP A 54 0.43 -25.77 -3.19
N GLU A 55 1.59 -26.18 -2.68
CA GLU A 55 2.20 -25.51 -1.53
C GLU A 55 2.60 -24.09 -1.87
N ILE A 56 3.21 -23.90 -3.02
CA ILE A 56 3.66 -22.57 -3.47
C ILE A 56 2.47 -21.65 -3.65
N THR A 57 1.37 -22.15 -4.22
CA THR A 57 0.18 -21.35 -4.43
C THR A 57 -0.47 -20.94 -3.11
N SER A 58 -0.47 -21.82 -2.10
CA SER A 58 -0.98 -21.48 -0.78
C SER A 58 -0.18 -20.35 -0.14
N ILE A 59 1.15 -20.41 -0.23
CA ILE A 59 2.02 -19.36 0.30
C ILE A 59 1.83 -18.07 -0.49
N GLN A 60 1.60 -18.17 -1.79
CA GLN A 60 1.33 -17.00 -2.64
C GLN A 60 0.14 -16.21 -2.12
N TRP A 61 -0.96 -16.89 -1.83
CA TRP A 61 -2.16 -16.20 -1.38
C TRP A 61 -1.99 -15.59 0.01
N LEU A 62 -1.24 -16.26 0.88
CA LEU A 62 -0.91 -15.67 2.18
C LEU A 62 -0.08 -14.41 2.01
N GLY A 63 0.94 -14.46 1.17
CA GLY A 63 1.79 -13.30 0.89
C GLY A 63 1.01 -12.16 0.24
N PHE A 64 0.09 -12.51 -0.67
CA PHE A 64 -0.77 -11.52 -1.29
C PHE A 64 -1.60 -10.77 -0.24
N ALA A 65 -2.23 -11.52 0.67
CA ALA A 65 -3.07 -10.91 1.70
C ALA A 65 -2.25 -9.99 2.62
N LEU A 66 -1.05 -10.42 3.02
CA LEU A 66 -0.19 -9.62 3.88
C LEU A 66 0.30 -8.36 3.16
N THR A 67 0.57 -8.46 1.87
CA THR A 67 1.03 -7.32 1.07
C THR A 67 -0.11 -6.31 0.90
N GLU A 68 -1.34 -6.78 0.67
CA GLU A 68 -2.49 -5.90 0.59
C GLU A 68 -2.71 -5.13 1.90
N ALA A 69 -2.38 -5.74 3.03
CA ALA A 69 -2.49 -5.06 4.32
C ALA A 69 -1.63 -3.79 4.36
N CYS A 70 -0.50 -3.76 3.67
CA CYS A 70 0.34 -2.57 3.61
C CYS A 70 -0.39 -1.40 2.96
N PHE A 71 -1.16 -1.65 1.91
CA PHE A 71 -1.98 -0.62 1.28
C PHE A 71 -3.01 -0.09 2.27
N PHE A 72 -3.70 -0.97 2.97
CA PHE A 72 -4.72 -0.56 3.93
C PHE A 72 -4.12 0.23 5.08
N TYR A 73 -2.94 -0.14 5.56
CA TYR A 73 -2.28 0.62 6.62
C TYR A 73 -1.96 2.04 6.15
N GLY A 74 -1.45 2.19 4.94
CA GLY A 74 -1.18 3.51 4.38
C GLY A 74 -2.44 4.34 4.22
N LEU A 75 -3.51 3.71 3.75
CA LEU A 75 -4.78 4.39 3.57
C LEU A 75 -5.38 4.80 4.91
N VAL A 76 -5.33 3.92 5.91
CA VAL A 76 -5.86 4.21 7.25
C VAL A 76 -5.07 5.34 7.90
N ALA A 77 -3.74 5.33 7.78
CA ALA A 77 -2.91 6.40 8.32
C ALA A 77 -3.27 7.74 7.67
N GLY A 78 -3.47 7.75 6.36
CA GLY A 78 -3.90 8.95 5.66
C GLY A 78 -5.28 9.42 6.10
N LEU A 79 -6.19 8.47 6.30
CA LEU A 79 -7.54 8.79 6.75
C LEU A 79 -7.53 9.37 8.17
N LEU A 80 -6.71 8.81 9.06
CA LEU A 80 -6.55 9.36 10.40
C LEU A 80 -6.02 10.79 10.35
N SER A 81 -5.08 11.04 9.47
CA SER A 81 -4.55 12.39 9.26
C SER A 81 -5.67 13.36 8.86
N TYR A 82 -6.60 12.90 8.02
CA TYR A 82 -7.74 13.71 7.61
C TYR A 82 -8.71 13.96 8.78
N VAL A 83 -9.01 12.92 9.54
CA VAL A 83 -9.98 13.00 10.62
C VAL A 83 -9.46 13.83 11.80
N LEU A 84 -8.17 13.73 12.09
CA LEU A 84 -7.56 14.37 13.25
C LEU A 84 -6.99 15.76 12.94
N LYS A 85 -7.29 16.31 11.79
CA LYS A 85 -6.78 17.62 11.38
C LYS A 85 -7.23 18.76 12.29
#